data_334ed750e296e1ee95a0e7b78378a00a
#
_entry.id   334ed750e296e1ee95a0e7b78378a00a
#
_cell.length_a   1.000
_cell.length_b   1.000
_cell.length_c   1.000
_cell.angle_alpha   90.00
_cell.angle_beta   90.00
_cell.angle_gamma   90.00
#
_symmetry.space_group_name_H-M   'P 1'
#
loop_
_entity.id
_entity.type
_entity.pdbx_description
1 polymer ?
#
loop_
_entity_poly.entity_id
_entity_poly.type
_entity_poly.pdbx_seq_one_letter_code
_entity_poly.pdbx_strand_id
1 'polypeptide(L)'
;MAQIPFTVSARTAMLIGLENFSNPEGAIVELVKNAYDADSPYCYILFDVLTNGEKCIYIVDAGCGMTEQIIRDCWMRIGTDDKLLNAYSQRGRVKSGAKGIGRFALNRLGAKSQMFTMRRGEAPLHWSVEWGAFNRQGITVNDVTAELNKVSIEAIQLELNYLNERFGVNIPAFKSGTILKTTSLSDDWNVSS
;
A
#
# COMPACT_ATOMS: atom_id res chain seq x y z
N MET A 1 -31.08 16.20 -26.26
CA MET A 1 -29.88 15.36 -26.47
C MET A 1 -29.60 14.63 -25.16
N ALA A 2 -29.36 13.31 -25.19
CA ALA A 2 -28.95 12.55 -24.00
C ALA A 2 -27.43 12.68 -23.83
N GLN A 3 -26.96 12.92 -22.61
CA GLN A 3 -25.54 12.87 -22.25
C GLN A 3 -25.26 11.49 -21.67
N ILE A 4 -24.28 10.78 -22.24
CA ILE A 4 -23.89 9.44 -21.79
C ILE A 4 -22.49 9.52 -21.21
N PRO A 5 -22.27 9.19 -19.93
CA PRO A 5 -20.96 9.25 -19.30
C PRO A 5 -20.06 8.09 -19.78
N PHE A 6 -18.76 8.35 -19.83
CA PHE A 6 -17.77 7.28 -19.95
C PHE A 6 -17.65 6.53 -18.61
N THR A 7 -17.48 5.21 -18.70
CA THR A 7 -17.21 4.36 -17.53
C THR A 7 -15.90 3.59 -17.74
N VAL A 8 -15.18 3.29 -16.67
CA VAL A 8 -13.93 2.52 -16.72
C VAL A 8 -14.18 1.14 -16.13
N SER A 9 -13.89 0.09 -16.91
CA SER A 9 -13.97 -1.28 -16.39
C SER A 9 -12.90 -1.48 -15.29
N ALA A 10 -13.19 -2.32 -14.29
CA ALA A 10 -12.26 -2.63 -13.23
C ALA A 10 -10.92 -3.16 -13.79
N ARG A 11 -10.99 -4.08 -14.75
CA ARG A 11 -9.82 -4.64 -15.42
C ARG A 11 -8.96 -3.60 -16.12
N THR A 12 -9.56 -2.64 -16.81
CA THR A 12 -8.83 -1.55 -17.49
C THR A 12 -8.11 -0.68 -16.49
N ALA A 13 -8.76 -0.32 -15.37
CA ALA A 13 -8.13 0.46 -14.31
C ALA A 13 -6.90 -0.26 -13.72
N MET A 14 -7.01 -1.58 -13.50
CA MET A 14 -5.90 -2.39 -13.03
C MET A 14 -4.75 -2.46 -14.05
N LEU A 15 -5.04 -2.67 -15.35
CA LEU A 15 -4.02 -2.76 -16.40
C LEU A 15 -3.25 -1.44 -16.53
N ILE A 16 -3.92 -0.29 -16.55
CA ILE A 16 -3.27 1.02 -16.55
C ILE A 16 -2.33 1.16 -15.33
N GLY A 17 -2.76 0.68 -14.16
CA GLY A 17 -1.91 0.67 -12.99
C GLY A 17 -0.67 -0.20 -13.16
N LEU A 18 -0.83 -1.44 -13.65
CA LEU A 18 0.24 -2.42 -13.82
C LEU A 18 1.26 -2.01 -14.92
N GLU A 19 0.81 -1.41 -16.02
CA GLU A 19 1.69 -0.94 -17.11
C GLU A 19 2.74 0.07 -16.63
N ASN A 20 2.49 0.75 -15.51
CA ASN A 20 3.47 1.66 -14.90
C ASN A 20 4.57 0.93 -14.11
N PHE A 21 4.44 -0.39 -13.89
CA PHE A 21 5.38 -1.22 -13.14
C PHE A 21 5.87 -2.39 -14.01
N SER A 22 6.85 -2.13 -14.85
CA SER A 22 7.41 -3.13 -15.78
C SER A 22 8.09 -4.31 -15.06
N ASN A 23 8.59 -4.09 -13.85
CA ASN A 23 9.24 -5.09 -13.01
C ASN A 23 8.86 -4.91 -11.54
N PRO A 24 9.01 -5.95 -10.69
CA PRO A 24 8.67 -5.90 -9.28
C PRO A 24 9.55 -4.95 -8.47
N GLU A 25 10.81 -4.74 -8.87
CA GLU A 25 11.73 -3.80 -8.21
C GLU A 25 11.22 -2.37 -8.36
N GLY A 26 10.70 -2.00 -9.53
CA GLY A 26 10.07 -0.69 -9.76
C GLY A 26 8.85 -0.48 -8.86
N ALA A 27 8.07 -1.53 -8.60
CA ALA A 27 6.96 -1.49 -7.67
C ALA A 27 7.44 -1.23 -6.22
N ILE A 28 8.50 -1.91 -5.78
CA ILE A 28 9.10 -1.67 -4.46
C ILE A 28 9.61 -0.23 -4.35
N VAL A 29 10.32 0.27 -5.35
CA VAL A 29 10.84 1.65 -5.38
C VAL A 29 9.70 2.66 -5.22
N GLU A 30 8.54 2.45 -5.85
CA GLU A 30 7.39 3.34 -5.70
C GLU A 30 6.82 3.32 -4.27
N LEU A 31 6.79 2.16 -3.61
CA LEU A 31 6.36 2.07 -2.22
C LEU A 31 7.37 2.72 -1.25
N VAL A 32 8.68 2.63 -1.53
CA VAL A 32 9.72 3.37 -0.79
C VAL A 32 9.56 4.88 -0.99
N LYS A 33 9.24 5.35 -2.19
CA LYS A 33 8.92 6.76 -2.44
C LYS A 33 7.71 7.23 -1.63
N ASN A 34 6.68 6.37 -1.47
CA ASN A 34 5.55 6.71 -0.61
C ASN A 34 5.97 6.89 0.85
N ALA A 35 6.87 6.05 1.38
CA ALA A 35 7.45 6.23 2.71
C ALA A 35 8.25 7.56 2.82
N TYR A 36 9.02 7.92 1.79
CA TYR A 36 9.72 9.19 1.71
C TYR A 36 8.76 10.38 1.72
N ASP A 37 7.70 10.32 0.90
CA ASP A 37 6.67 11.36 0.79
C ASP A 37 5.85 11.51 2.09
N ALA A 38 5.77 10.44 2.90
CA ALA A 38 5.16 10.43 4.22
C ALA A 38 6.09 10.94 5.34
N ASP A 39 7.26 11.49 5.00
CA ASP A 39 8.27 11.98 5.93
C ASP A 39 8.88 10.89 6.84
N SER A 40 8.84 9.63 6.43
CA SER A 40 9.44 8.57 7.21
C SER A 40 10.95 8.75 7.36
N PRO A 41 11.52 8.52 8.54
CA PRO A 41 12.97 8.52 8.75
C PRO A 41 13.64 7.25 8.23
N TYR A 42 12.87 6.17 8.01
CA TYR A 42 13.35 4.89 7.49
C TYR A 42 12.23 4.18 6.70
N CYS A 43 12.65 3.19 5.90
CA CYS A 43 11.76 2.26 5.23
C CYS A 43 12.43 0.88 5.27
N TYR A 44 11.80 -0.10 5.94
CA TYR A 44 12.25 -1.48 5.93
C TYR A 44 11.51 -2.22 4.80
N ILE A 45 12.26 -3.03 4.05
CA ILE A 45 11.74 -3.98 3.06
C ILE A 45 12.18 -5.36 3.54
N LEU A 46 11.21 -6.20 3.90
CA LEU A 46 11.47 -7.49 4.51
C LEU A 46 10.76 -8.58 3.70
N PHE A 47 11.52 -9.60 3.30
CA PHE A 47 11.01 -10.76 2.57
C PHE A 47 10.88 -11.91 3.54
N ASP A 48 9.70 -12.50 3.63
CA ASP A 48 9.43 -13.58 4.57
C ASP A 48 8.81 -14.80 3.88
N VAL A 49 8.95 -15.94 4.52
CA VAL A 49 8.23 -17.17 4.22
C VAL A 49 7.42 -17.52 5.46
N LEU A 50 6.11 -17.40 5.34
CA LEU A 50 5.18 -17.69 6.43
C LEU A 50 5.20 -19.18 6.79
N THR A 51 4.64 -19.54 7.93
CA THR A 51 4.61 -20.92 8.44
C THR A 51 3.91 -21.91 7.50
N ASN A 52 3.00 -21.42 6.67
CA ASN A 52 2.31 -22.21 5.62
C ASN A 52 3.12 -22.32 4.33
N GLY A 53 4.36 -21.81 4.27
CA GLY A 53 5.22 -21.77 3.08
C GLY A 53 4.91 -20.64 2.11
N GLU A 54 3.92 -19.78 2.39
CA GLU A 54 3.58 -18.66 1.53
C GLU A 54 4.63 -17.54 1.66
N LYS A 55 5.15 -17.08 0.53
CA LYS A 55 6.10 -15.95 0.47
C LYS A 55 5.34 -14.64 0.61
N CYS A 56 5.91 -13.70 1.34
CA CYS A 56 5.35 -12.36 1.48
C CYS A 56 6.43 -11.28 1.55
N ILE A 57 6.02 -10.04 1.26
CA ILE A 57 6.86 -8.84 1.37
C ILE A 57 6.19 -7.90 2.35
N TYR A 58 6.99 -7.40 3.29
CA TYR A 58 6.62 -6.30 4.17
C TYR A 58 7.35 -5.03 3.77
N ILE A 59 6.65 -3.91 3.81
CA ILE A 59 7.23 -2.57 3.68
C ILE A 59 6.74 -1.77 4.87
N VAL A 60 7.69 -1.32 5.70
CA VAL A 60 7.41 -0.69 6.99
C VAL A 60 8.03 0.69 7.04
N ASP A 61 7.23 1.68 7.35
CA ASP A 61 7.66 3.07 7.51
C ASP A 61 7.12 3.68 8.81
N ALA A 62 7.80 4.69 9.34
CA ALA A 62 7.36 5.50 10.47
C ALA A 62 7.01 6.93 10.02
N GLY A 63 6.36 7.05 8.87
CA GLY A 63 5.88 8.32 8.33
C GLY A 63 4.64 8.86 9.06
N CYS A 64 3.94 9.77 8.42
CA CYS A 64 2.77 10.42 9.01
C CYS A 64 1.55 9.50 9.20
N GLY A 65 1.52 8.32 8.56
CA GLY A 65 0.38 7.42 8.55
C GLY A 65 -0.86 8.02 7.86
N MET A 66 -1.96 7.26 7.84
CA MET A 66 -3.19 7.65 7.17
C MET A 66 -4.37 7.65 8.14
N THR A 67 -5.27 8.62 7.99
CA THR A 67 -6.61 8.62 8.59
C THR A 67 -7.58 7.88 7.67
N GLU A 68 -8.76 7.53 8.18
CA GLU A 68 -9.83 6.96 7.35
C GLU A 68 -10.18 7.87 6.16
N GLN A 69 -10.22 9.20 6.38
CA GLN A 69 -10.47 10.18 5.33
C GLN A 69 -9.40 10.12 4.22
N ILE A 70 -8.12 10.06 4.60
CA ILE A 70 -7.01 9.96 3.62
C ILE A 70 -7.10 8.64 2.85
N ILE A 71 -7.47 7.54 3.52
CA ILE A 71 -7.66 6.26 2.84
C ILE A 71 -8.77 6.38 1.80
N ARG A 72 -9.92 6.93 2.14
CA ARG A 72 -11.06 7.07 1.23
C ARG A 72 -10.78 8.01 0.07
N ASP A 73 -10.24 9.19 0.35
CA ASP A 73 -10.15 10.27 -0.64
C ASP A 73 -8.87 10.22 -1.49
N CYS A 74 -7.79 9.63 -0.95
CA CYS A 74 -6.49 9.59 -1.62
C CYS A 74 -6.05 8.16 -1.94
N TRP A 75 -6.04 7.26 -0.93
CA TRP A 75 -5.55 5.89 -1.11
C TRP A 75 -6.47 5.06 -2.00
N MET A 76 -7.79 5.14 -1.85
CA MET A 76 -8.78 4.40 -2.66
C MET A 76 -9.10 5.08 -4.01
N ARG A 77 -8.75 6.34 -4.18
CA ARG A 77 -9.05 7.07 -5.41
C ARG A 77 -7.94 6.90 -6.44
N ILE A 78 -8.26 6.32 -7.61
CA ILE A 78 -7.33 6.12 -8.73
C ILE A 78 -7.17 7.43 -9.51
N GLY A 79 -5.92 7.84 -9.78
CA GLY A 79 -5.64 9.07 -10.54
C GLY A 79 -5.92 10.35 -9.72
N THR A 80 -5.35 10.44 -8.51
CA THR A 80 -5.46 11.67 -7.70
C THR A 80 -4.44 12.72 -8.12
N ASP A 81 -4.86 13.98 -8.13
CA ASP A 81 -3.99 15.15 -8.33
C ASP A 81 -3.42 15.69 -7.00
N ASP A 82 -3.61 14.98 -5.88
CA ASP A 82 -3.23 15.46 -4.53
C ASP A 82 -1.75 15.84 -4.46
N LYS A 83 -0.86 15.04 -5.04
CA LYS A 83 0.57 15.33 -5.04
C LYS A 83 0.96 16.49 -5.98
N LEU A 84 0.16 16.78 -7.00
CA LEU A 84 0.35 17.97 -7.85
C LEU A 84 -0.04 19.24 -7.11
N LEU A 85 -1.10 19.19 -6.32
CA LEU A 85 -1.58 20.32 -5.52
C LEU A 85 -0.74 20.53 -4.26
N ASN A 86 -0.22 19.44 -3.68
CA ASN A 86 0.58 19.41 -2.47
C ASN A 86 1.99 18.86 -2.75
N ALA A 87 2.81 19.64 -3.48
CA ALA A 87 4.15 19.23 -3.94
C ALA A 87 5.16 18.95 -2.81
N TYR A 88 4.90 19.44 -1.60
CA TYR A 88 5.79 19.29 -0.45
C TYR A 88 5.13 18.46 0.65
N SER A 89 5.96 17.67 1.35
CA SER A 89 5.56 16.99 2.59
C SER A 89 5.47 17.97 3.76
N GLN A 90 4.99 17.52 4.93
CA GLN A 90 4.93 18.38 6.14
C GLN A 90 6.32 18.86 6.60
N ARG A 91 7.39 18.09 6.31
CA ARG A 91 8.78 18.45 6.63
C ARG A 91 9.51 19.11 5.46
N GLY A 92 8.80 19.52 4.41
CA GLY A 92 9.38 20.22 3.26
C GLY A 92 10.11 19.35 2.24
N ARG A 93 9.94 18.01 2.27
CA ARG A 93 10.45 17.14 1.21
C ARG A 93 9.63 17.34 -0.06
N VAL A 94 10.29 17.42 -1.20
CA VAL A 94 9.61 17.41 -2.50
C VAL A 94 9.03 16.01 -2.72
N LYS A 95 7.71 15.90 -2.87
CA LYS A 95 7.04 14.64 -3.13
C LYS A 95 7.38 14.10 -4.53
N SER A 96 7.66 12.80 -4.61
CA SER A 96 8.20 12.15 -5.81
C SER A 96 7.14 11.55 -6.72
N GLY A 97 5.94 11.28 -6.24
CA GLY A 97 4.86 10.61 -7.01
C GLY A 97 3.81 11.60 -7.48
N ALA A 98 3.46 11.60 -8.78
CA ALA A 98 2.47 12.53 -9.35
C ALA A 98 1.17 11.87 -9.83
N LYS A 99 1.14 10.54 -10.04
CA LYS A 99 0.07 9.91 -10.84
C LYS A 99 -1.11 9.34 -10.04
N GLY A 100 -1.02 9.22 -8.71
CA GLY A 100 -2.08 8.62 -7.88
C GLY A 100 -2.38 7.13 -8.15
N ILE A 101 -1.43 6.39 -8.71
CA ILE A 101 -1.55 4.96 -9.07
C ILE A 101 -0.61 4.05 -8.27
N GLY A 102 0.20 4.60 -7.36
CA GLY A 102 1.23 3.87 -6.61
C GLY A 102 0.73 2.63 -5.85
N ARG A 103 -0.56 2.58 -5.48
CA ARG A 103 -1.16 1.39 -4.84
C ARG A 103 -1.16 0.15 -5.73
N PHE A 104 -1.18 0.29 -7.05
CA PHE A 104 -1.08 -0.84 -7.97
C PHE A 104 0.31 -1.49 -7.97
N ALA A 105 1.31 -0.82 -7.36
CA ALA A 105 2.57 -1.46 -7.03
C ALA A 105 2.36 -2.70 -6.14
N LEU A 106 1.41 -2.65 -5.20
CA LEU A 106 1.07 -3.81 -4.37
C LEU A 106 0.49 -4.96 -5.21
N ASN A 107 -0.38 -4.66 -6.18
CA ASN A 107 -0.91 -5.66 -7.11
C ASN A 107 0.19 -6.28 -8.00
N ARG A 108 1.19 -5.47 -8.40
CA ARG A 108 2.34 -5.99 -9.16
C ARG A 108 3.16 -6.99 -8.34
N LEU A 109 3.23 -6.79 -7.03
CA LEU A 109 3.99 -7.66 -6.12
C LEU A 109 3.24 -8.95 -5.78
N GLY A 110 1.90 -8.92 -5.62
CA GLY A 110 1.15 -10.14 -5.27
C GLY A 110 -0.36 -9.97 -5.30
N ALA A 111 -1.07 -11.09 -5.07
CA ALA A 111 -2.52 -11.17 -5.25
C ALA A 111 -3.32 -10.59 -4.07
N LYS A 112 -2.75 -10.52 -2.87
CA LYS A 112 -3.41 -10.01 -1.66
C LYS A 112 -2.54 -8.98 -0.98
N SER A 113 -3.15 -7.88 -0.55
CA SER A 113 -2.43 -6.84 0.19
C SER A 113 -3.19 -6.39 1.41
N GLN A 114 -2.44 -6.11 2.47
CA GLN A 114 -2.91 -5.59 3.74
C GLN A 114 -2.09 -4.37 4.13
N MET A 115 -2.70 -3.47 4.85
CA MET A 115 -2.06 -2.28 5.39
C MET A 115 -2.54 -2.04 6.82
N PHE A 116 -1.61 -1.99 7.76
CA PHE A 116 -1.84 -1.39 9.06
C PHE A 116 -1.30 0.03 9.03
N THR A 117 -2.09 1.01 9.40
CA THR A 117 -1.65 2.39 9.44
C THR A 117 -2.18 3.11 10.67
N MET A 118 -1.37 3.99 11.21
CA MET A 118 -1.73 4.81 12.36
C MET A 118 -1.21 6.23 12.16
N ARG A 119 -2.07 7.21 12.35
CA ARG A 119 -1.70 8.61 12.44
C ARG A 119 -1.73 9.07 13.89
N ARG A 120 -0.78 9.91 14.29
CA ARG A 120 -0.69 10.41 15.67
C ARG A 120 -2.01 11.02 16.13
N GLY A 121 -2.55 10.52 17.25
CA GLY A 121 -3.82 10.98 17.82
C GLY A 121 -5.08 10.36 17.22
N GLU A 122 -4.93 9.45 16.24
CA GLU A 122 -6.03 8.77 15.58
C GLU A 122 -6.04 7.27 15.94
N ALA A 123 -7.20 6.65 15.79
CA ALA A 123 -7.31 5.20 15.94
C ALA A 123 -6.56 4.47 14.81
N PRO A 124 -5.84 3.40 15.12
CA PRO A 124 -5.20 2.58 14.08
C PRO A 124 -6.23 1.94 13.15
N LEU A 125 -5.83 1.77 11.89
CA LEU A 125 -6.67 1.22 10.82
C LEU A 125 -5.99 0.02 10.18
N HIS A 126 -6.80 -0.97 9.81
CA HIS A 126 -6.43 -2.09 8.97
C HIS A 126 -7.23 -2.04 7.68
N TRP A 127 -6.54 -2.01 6.56
CA TRP A 127 -7.09 -2.07 5.21
C TRP A 127 -6.63 -3.36 4.53
N SER A 128 -7.51 -3.99 3.73
CA SER A 128 -7.15 -5.17 2.96
C SER A 128 -7.87 -5.24 1.63
N VAL A 129 -7.22 -5.85 0.63
CA VAL A 129 -7.76 -6.05 -0.70
C VAL A 129 -7.27 -7.36 -1.31
N GLU A 130 -8.16 -8.03 -2.07
CA GLU A 130 -7.83 -9.10 -3.00
C GLU A 130 -7.88 -8.54 -4.42
N TRP A 131 -6.72 -8.44 -5.07
CA TRP A 131 -6.60 -7.83 -6.40
C TRP A 131 -7.34 -8.60 -7.49
N GLY A 132 -7.58 -9.89 -7.30
CA GLY A 132 -8.39 -10.73 -8.19
C GLY A 132 -9.82 -10.20 -8.40
N ALA A 133 -10.34 -9.37 -7.50
CA ALA A 133 -11.65 -8.74 -7.64
C ALA A 133 -11.76 -7.85 -8.89
N PHE A 134 -10.65 -7.25 -9.34
CA PHE A 134 -10.60 -6.44 -10.55
C PHE A 134 -10.80 -7.24 -11.85
N ASN A 135 -10.57 -8.57 -11.83
CA ASN A 135 -10.68 -9.43 -13.01
C ASN A 135 -12.10 -9.93 -13.28
N ARG A 136 -13.07 -9.59 -12.43
CA ARG A 136 -14.48 -9.98 -12.64
C ARG A 136 -15.02 -9.31 -13.92
N GLN A 137 -15.75 -10.10 -14.70
CA GLN A 137 -16.33 -9.60 -15.94
C GLN A 137 -17.53 -8.67 -15.68
N GLY A 138 -17.70 -7.65 -16.51
CA GLY A 138 -18.88 -6.78 -16.51
C GLY A 138 -18.95 -5.76 -15.37
N ILE A 139 -17.92 -5.64 -14.53
CA ILE A 139 -17.89 -4.66 -13.44
C ILE A 139 -17.03 -3.44 -13.76
N THR A 140 -17.40 -2.33 -13.17
CA THR A 140 -16.64 -1.08 -13.22
C THR A 140 -15.67 -0.99 -12.02
N VAL A 141 -14.75 -0.04 -12.07
CA VAL A 141 -13.84 0.20 -10.95
C VAL A 141 -14.58 0.56 -9.64
N ASN A 142 -15.78 1.14 -9.74
CA ASN A 142 -16.58 1.51 -8.56
C ASN A 142 -17.21 0.30 -7.85
N ASP A 143 -17.27 -0.85 -8.53
CA ASP A 143 -17.81 -2.10 -7.96
C ASP A 143 -16.74 -2.90 -7.19
N VAL A 144 -15.47 -2.48 -7.26
CA VAL A 144 -14.37 -3.12 -6.54
C VAL A 144 -14.20 -2.44 -5.18
N THR A 145 -14.29 -3.23 -4.12
CA THR A 145 -14.18 -2.76 -2.74
C THR A 145 -12.97 -3.36 -2.04
N ALA A 146 -12.44 -2.63 -1.08
CA ALA A 146 -11.49 -3.12 -0.07
C ALA A 146 -12.14 -3.05 1.31
N GLU A 147 -11.66 -3.86 2.23
CA GLU A 147 -12.10 -3.81 3.62
C GLU A 147 -11.31 -2.75 4.39
N LEU A 148 -11.98 -2.03 5.28
CA LEU A 148 -11.36 -1.06 6.18
C LEU A 148 -11.97 -1.18 7.57
N ASN A 149 -11.13 -1.50 8.56
CA ASN A 149 -11.52 -1.73 9.94
C ASN A 149 -10.67 -0.89 10.89
N LYS A 150 -11.26 -0.43 12.00
CA LYS A 150 -10.49 0.06 13.14
C LYS A 150 -9.89 -1.13 13.87
N VAL A 151 -8.64 -1.00 14.29
CA VAL A 151 -7.94 -2.03 15.07
C VAL A 151 -7.34 -1.41 16.33
N SER A 152 -6.88 -2.24 17.23
CA SER A 152 -6.20 -1.76 18.43
C SER A 152 -4.72 -1.45 18.15
N ILE A 153 -4.10 -0.66 19.01
CA ILE A 153 -2.65 -0.38 18.96
C ILE A 153 -1.86 -1.68 19.15
N GLU A 154 -2.36 -2.59 19.96
CA GLU A 154 -1.76 -3.90 20.20
C GLU A 154 -1.65 -4.74 18.92
N ALA A 155 -2.61 -4.62 18.00
CA ALA A 155 -2.55 -5.33 16.71
C ALA A 155 -1.34 -4.87 15.86
N ILE A 156 -1.06 -3.57 15.82
CA ILE A 156 0.16 -3.03 15.16
C ILE A 156 1.41 -3.49 15.91
N GLN A 157 1.37 -3.44 17.24
CA GLN A 157 2.53 -3.84 18.07
C GLN A 157 2.86 -5.31 17.90
N LEU A 158 1.87 -6.19 17.79
CA LEU A 158 2.07 -7.61 17.51
C LEU A 158 2.77 -7.83 16.17
N GLU A 159 2.35 -7.11 15.12
CA GLU A 159 2.98 -7.22 13.81
C GLU A 159 4.44 -6.71 13.85
N LEU A 160 4.72 -5.59 14.53
CA LEU A 160 6.08 -5.07 14.70
C LEU A 160 6.97 -6.03 15.51
N ASN A 161 6.45 -6.60 16.59
CA ASN A 161 7.17 -7.57 17.40
C ASN A 161 7.52 -8.82 16.59
N TYR A 162 6.55 -9.34 15.82
CA TYR A 162 6.80 -10.44 14.89
C TYR A 162 7.95 -10.13 13.93
N LEU A 163 7.94 -8.96 13.29
CA LEU A 163 9.00 -8.56 12.35
C LEU A 163 10.35 -8.41 13.03
N ASN A 164 10.38 -7.81 14.22
CA ASN A 164 11.61 -7.64 15.00
C ASN A 164 12.23 -9.00 15.37
N GLU A 165 11.42 -9.93 15.86
CA GLU A 165 11.88 -11.28 16.23
C GLU A 165 12.30 -12.08 14.99
N ARG A 166 11.50 -12.04 13.94
CA ARG A 166 11.72 -12.83 12.73
C ARG A 166 12.98 -12.45 11.97
N PHE A 167 13.29 -11.14 11.91
CA PHE A 167 14.40 -10.61 11.11
C PHE A 167 15.59 -10.10 11.95
N GLY A 168 15.50 -10.17 13.27
CA GLY A 168 16.55 -9.64 14.16
C GLY A 168 16.77 -8.12 14.00
N VAL A 169 15.72 -7.38 13.59
CA VAL A 169 15.74 -5.93 13.44
C VAL A 169 15.14 -5.25 14.65
N ASN A 170 15.35 -3.95 14.77
CA ASN A 170 14.76 -3.14 15.84
C ASN A 170 13.93 -2.01 15.24
N ILE A 171 12.71 -2.35 14.78
CA ILE A 171 11.74 -1.38 14.32
C ILE A 171 11.03 -0.79 15.53
N PRO A 172 11.14 0.52 15.79
CA PRO A 172 10.53 1.12 16.97
C PRO A 172 9.00 1.05 16.94
N ALA A 173 8.38 1.01 18.12
CA ALA A 173 6.93 1.15 18.22
C ALA A 173 6.46 2.47 17.58
N PHE A 174 5.41 2.42 16.78
CA PHE A 174 4.90 3.58 16.08
C PHE A 174 4.21 4.57 17.02
N LYS A 175 4.50 5.85 16.80
CA LYS A 175 3.59 6.95 17.14
C LYS A 175 2.74 7.35 15.92
N SER A 176 3.23 7.07 14.72
CA SER A 176 2.57 7.12 13.42
C SER A 176 3.39 6.32 12.43
N GLY A 177 2.78 5.72 11.42
CA GLY A 177 3.48 4.93 10.42
C GLY A 177 2.55 3.98 9.67
N THR A 178 3.16 3.17 8.80
CA THR A 178 2.44 2.21 7.96
C THR A 178 3.23 0.90 7.85
N ILE A 179 2.52 -0.22 7.95
CA ILE A 179 3.00 -1.57 7.59
C ILE A 179 2.18 -2.03 6.40
N LEU A 180 2.82 -2.21 5.25
CA LEU A 180 2.24 -2.87 4.09
C LEU A 180 2.71 -4.33 4.08
N LYS A 181 1.78 -5.24 3.82
CA LYS A 181 2.05 -6.68 3.67
C LYS A 181 1.41 -7.16 2.38
N THR A 182 2.18 -7.78 1.51
CA THR A 182 1.68 -8.39 0.27
C THR A 182 2.03 -9.87 0.27
N THR A 183 1.03 -10.72 0.02
CA THR A 183 1.13 -12.17 -0.01
C THR A 183 0.70 -12.73 -1.38
N SER A 184 0.90 -14.03 -1.59
CA SER A 184 0.67 -14.69 -2.89
C SER A 184 1.44 -13.95 -3.99
N LEU A 185 2.77 -13.86 -3.80
CA LEU A 185 3.66 -13.08 -4.65
C LEU A 185 3.60 -13.53 -6.10
N SER A 186 3.64 -12.57 -7.03
CA SER A 186 3.55 -12.80 -8.47
C SER A 186 4.86 -13.29 -9.09
N ASP A 187 6.00 -13.00 -8.45
CA ASP A 187 7.33 -13.36 -8.92
C ASP A 187 8.04 -14.27 -7.92
N ASP A 188 8.95 -15.10 -8.42
CA ASP A 188 9.85 -15.91 -7.59
C ASP A 188 10.99 -15.05 -7.06
N TRP A 189 10.78 -14.51 -5.85
CA TRP A 189 11.85 -13.88 -5.11
C TRP A 189 12.76 -14.94 -4.52
N ASN A 190 13.93 -15.15 -5.14
CA ASN A 190 14.96 -16.01 -4.57
C ASN A 190 15.65 -15.24 -3.44
N VAL A 191 15.28 -15.57 -2.21
CA VAL A 191 16.08 -15.20 -1.05
C VAL A 191 17.31 -16.11 -1.07
N SER A 192 18.36 -15.69 -1.74
CA SER A 192 19.67 -16.34 -1.56
C SER A 192 20.10 -16.02 -0.12
N SER A 193 20.12 -17.08 0.70
CA SER A 193 20.66 -17.11 2.05
C SER A 193 22.11 -16.61 2.09
#